data_a7bd4902d90671fb4f2f4ca713438723
#
_entry.id   a7bd4902d90671fb4f2f4ca713438723
#
_cell.length_a   1.000
_cell.length_b   1.000
_cell.length_c   1.000
_cell.angle_alpha   90.00
_cell.angle_beta   90.00
_cell.angle_gamma   90.00
#
_symmetry.space_group_name_H-M   'P 1'
#
loop_
_entity.id
_entity.type
_entity.pdbx_description
1 polymer ?
#
loop_
_entity_poly.entity_id
_entity_poly.type
_entity_poly.pdbx_seq_one_letter_code
_entity_poly.pdbx_strand_id
1 'polypeptide(L)'
;MLYQVCETFDILPDYDLEIMKERQDLFDITGSILAKAKELLENIKPGIVLVHGDTTSSFVLALACFYLQIPVGHVEAGLRTYNIYSPFPEEFNRQAVDIVSQYYFYTHTTFSWKSNQRG
;
A
#
# COMPACT_ATOMS: atom_id res chain seq x y z
N MET A 1 1.61 -16.25 -10.09
CA MET A 1 0.73 -15.15 -9.72
C MET A 1 1.30 -14.28 -8.62
N LEU A 2 1.52 -14.84 -7.46
CA LEU A 2 2.12 -14.08 -6.37
C LEU A 2 3.49 -13.53 -6.77
N TYR A 3 4.24 -14.32 -7.47
CA TYR A 3 5.55 -13.91 -7.92
C TYR A 3 5.47 -12.67 -8.81
N GLN A 4 4.54 -12.65 -9.74
CA GLN A 4 4.38 -11.52 -10.62
C GLN A 4 3.97 -10.28 -9.86
N VAL A 5 3.14 -10.45 -8.86
CA VAL A 5 2.71 -9.33 -8.04
C VAL A 5 3.90 -8.79 -7.27
N CYS A 6 4.76 -9.66 -6.76
CA CYS A 6 5.94 -9.22 -6.03
C CYS A 6 6.87 -8.44 -6.94
N GLU A 7 7.02 -8.86 -8.19
CA GLU A 7 7.84 -8.12 -9.12
C GLU A 7 7.28 -6.73 -9.37
N THR A 8 5.97 -6.65 -9.52
CA THR A 8 5.33 -5.36 -9.70
C THR A 8 5.58 -4.47 -8.50
N PHE A 9 5.50 -5.04 -7.31
CA PHE A 9 5.72 -4.31 -6.08
C PHE A 9 7.19 -3.88 -5.96
N ASP A 10 8.10 -4.74 -6.37
CA ASP A 10 9.52 -4.45 -6.25
C ASP A 10 9.99 -3.34 -7.18
N ILE A 11 9.26 -3.08 -8.23
CA ILE A 11 9.62 -1.98 -9.12
C ILE A 11 9.49 -0.65 -8.43
N LEU A 12 8.51 -0.51 -7.57
CA LEU A 12 8.25 0.76 -6.90
C LEU A 12 9.38 1.25 -6.01
N PRO A 13 10.09 0.40 -5.28
CA PRO A 13 11.19 0.90 -4.46
C PRO A 13 12.24 1.68 -5.25
N ASP A 14 12.45 1.32 -6.50
CA ASP A 14 13.39 2.07 -7.32
C ASP A 14 12.89 3.48 -7.58
N TYR A 15 11.61 3.62 -7.82
CA TYR A 15 11.04 4.95 -7.98
C TYR A 15 11.06 5.71 -6.68
N ASP A 16 10.83 5.03 -5.58
CA ASP A 16 10.85 5.68 -4.28
C ASP A 16 12.22 6.28 -3.98
N LEU A 17 13.28 5.59 -4.36
CA LEU A 17 14.63 6.10 -4.13
C LEU A 17 14.86 7.42 -4.83
N GLU A 18 14.20 7.63 -5.96
CA GLU A 18 14.31 8.89 -6.67
C GLU A 18 13.44 9.97 -6.08
N ILE A 19 12.32 9.57 -5.48
CA ILE A 19 11.37 10.51 -4.93
C ILE A 19 11.75 10.94 -3.53
N MET A 20 12.24 10.00 -2.72
CA MET A 20 12.51 10.25 -1.31
C MET A 20 13.82 10.99 -1.17
N LYS A 21 13.77 12.28 -1.35
CA LYS A 21 14.93 13.13 -1.20
C LYS A 21 14.87 13.83 0.13
N GLU A 22 16.00 14.39 0.51
CA GLU A 22 16.06 15.13 1.75
C GLU A 22 15.05 16.26 1.74
N ARG A 23 14.47 16.51 2.89
CA ARG A 23 13.58 17.64 3.13
C ARG A 23 12.24 17.53 2.48
N GLN A 24 11.87 16.33 2.02
CA GLN A 24 10.51 16.14 1.56
C GLN A 24 9.61 15.89 2.74
N ASP A 25 8.49 16.57 2.77
CA ASP A 25 7.50 16.31 3.79
C ASP A 25 6.47 15.30 3.27
N LEU A 26 5.50 14.99 4.11
CA LEU A 26 4.50 13.99 3.74
C LEU A 26 3.68 14.44 2.54
N PHE A 27 3.45 15.72 2.39
CA PHE A 27 2.71 16.21 1.22
C PHE A 27 3.50 15.95 -0.06
N ASP A 28 4.78 16.23 -0.03
CA ASP A 28 5.63 16.04 -1.21
C ASP A 28 5.71 14.56 -1.58
N ILE A 29 5.93 13.72 -0.59
CA ILE A 29 6.07 12.29 -0.82
C ILE A 29 4.76 11.72 -1.35
N THR A 30 3.65 12.07 -0.71
CA THR A 30 2.35 11.55 -1.10
C THR A 30 2.02 11.93 -2.53
N GLY A 31 2.20 13.20 -2.86
CA GLY A 31 1.88 13.67 -4.20
C GLY A 31 2.75 13.03 -5.26
N SER A 32 4.05 12.94 -5.00
CA SER A 32 4.98 12.38 -5.98
C SER A 32 4.71 10.90 -6.23
N ILE A 33 4.51 10.14 -5.15
CA ILE A 33 4.27 8.71 -5.30
C ILE A 33 2.93 8.47 -5.98
N LEU A 34 1.91 9.26 -5.62
CA LEU A 34 0.59 9.07 -6.20
C LEU A 34 0.63 9.26 -7.71
N ALA A 35 1.31 10.30 -8.17
CA ALA A 35 1.40 10.56 -9.60
C ALA A 35 2.15 9.45 -10.33
N LYS A 36 3.26 9.00 -9.76
CA LYS A 36 4.04 7.94 -10.39
C LYS A 36 3.31 6.60 -10.32
N ALA A 37 2.61 6.34 -9.25
CA ALA A 37 1.85 5.11 -9.12
C ALA A 37 0.76 5.04 -10.17
N LYS A 38 0.07 6.15 -10.41
CA LYS A 38 -0.96 6.17 -11.43
C LYS A 38 -0.39 5.78 -12.79
N GLU A 39 0.70 6.40 -13.15
CA GLU A 39 1.31 6.12 -14.45
C GLU A 39 1.76 4.67 -14.55
N LEU A 40 2.43 4.19 -13.50
CA LEU A 40 2.95 2.83 -13.50
C LEU A 40 1.83 1.80 -13.58
N LEU A 41 0.79 1.99 -12.77
CA LEU A 41 -0.30 1.02 -12.72
C LEU A 41 -1.11 1.02 -14.00
N GLU A 42 -1.27 2.17 -14.63
CA GLU A 42 -1.97 2.22 -15.90
C GLU A 42 -1.19 1.52 -16.99
N ASN A 43 0.14 1.53 -16.91
CA ASN A 43 0.97 0.86 -17.87
C ASN A 43 1.01 -0.65 -17.64
N ILE A 44 1.16 -1.06 -16.39
CA ILE A 44 1.34 -2.48 -16.07
C ILE A 44 0.00 -3.20 -16.00
N LYS A 45 -1.02 -2.55 -15.49
CA LYS A 45 -2.37 -3.12 -15.35
C LYS A 45 -2.34 -4.45 -14.62
N PRO A 46 -1.83 -4.46 -13.39
CA PRO A 46 -1.74 -5.72 -12.64
C PRO A 46 -3.11 -6.19 -12.20
N GLY A 47 -3.25 -7.50 -12.01
CA GLY A 47 -4.49 -8.06 -11.50
C GLY A 47 -4.64 -7.86 -10.00
N ILE A 48 -3.54 -7.73 -9.29
CA ILE A 48 -3.54 -7.50 -7.86
C ILE A 48 -2.20 -6.87 -7.49
N VAL A 49 -2.21 -6.05 -6.46
CA VAL A 49 -0.99 -5.42 -5.95
C VAL A 49 -0.88 -5.74 -4.48
N LEU A 50 0.28 -6.20 -4.07
CA LEU A 50 0.55 -6.45 -2.66
C LEU A 50 1.31 -5.25 -2.10
N VAL A 51 0.85 -4.75 -0.98
CA VAL A 51 1.55 -3.71 -0.26
C VAL A 51 1.93 -4.24 1.11
N HIS A 52 3.07 -3.80 1.61
CA HIS A 52 3.63 -4.36 2.82
C HIS A 52 3.69 -3.30 3.91
N GLY A 53 3.12 -3.62 5.04
CA GLY A 53 3.30 -2.80 6.22
C GLY A 53 2.49 -1.51 6.21
N ASP A 54 3.15 -0.45 6.67
CA ASP A 54 2.44 0.77 7.01
C ASP A 54 3.17 2.03 6.59
N THR A 55 4.07 1.92 5.61
CA THR A 55 4.78 3.11 5.15
C THR A 55 3.85 4.00 4.34
N THR A 56 4.26 5.25 4.20
CA THR A 56 3.51 6.17 3.36
C THR A 56 3.47 5.69 1.92
N SER A 57 4.56 5.11 1.43
CA SER A 57 4.57 4.56 0.07
C SER A 57 3.52 3.46 -0.09
N SER A 58 3.42 2.58 0.90
CA SER A 58 2.41 1.52 0.85
C SER A 58 1.01 2.09 0.83
N PHE A 59 0.76 3.09 1.67
CA PHE A 59 -0.55 3.74 1.71
C PHE A 59 -0.88 4.39 0.37
N VAL A 60 0.05 5.14 -0.18
CA VAL A 60 -0.23 5.89 -1.41
C VAL A 60 -0.42 4.92 -2.58
N LEU A 61 0.36 3.85 -2.62
CA LEU A 61 0.17 2.84 -3.65
C LEU A 61 -1.20 2.19 -3.53
N ALA A 62 -1.59 1.86 -2.31
CA ALA A 62 -2.91 1.27 -2.09
C ALA A 62 -4.02 2.25 -2.51
N LEU A 63 -3.84 3.52 -2.22
CA LEU A 63 -4.80 4.54 -2.60
C LEU A 63 -4.92 4.62 -4.13
N ALA A 64 -3.80 4.60 -4.83
CA ALA A 64 -3.82 4.63 -6.29
C ALA A 64 -4.54 3.40 -6.84
N CYS A 65 -4.28 2.24 -6.25
CA CYS A 65 -4.96 1.02 -6.67
C CYS A 65 -6.46 1.14 -6.44
N PHE A 66 -6.84 1.70 -5.30
CA PHE A 66 -8.26 1.88 -5.01
C PHE A 66 -8.92 2.77 -6.06
N TYR A 67 -8.26 3.86 -6.43
CA TYR A 67 -8.82 4.75 -7.44
C TYR A 67 -8.95 4.07 -8.79
N LEU A 68 -8.03 3.19 -9.12
CA LEU A 68 -8.05 2.47 -10.39
C LEU A 68 -8.80 1.14 -10.28
N GLN A 69 -9.36 0.86 -9.12
CA GLN A 69 -10.14 -0.35 -8.87
C GLN A 69 -9.33 -1.62 -9.08
N ILE A 70 -8.08 -1.58 -8.67
CA ILE A 70 -7.18 -2.73 -8.69
C ILE A 70 -7.17 -3.36 -7.31
N PRO A 71 -7.38 -4.67 -7.20
CA PRO A 71 -7.37 -5.33 -5.89
C PRO A 71 -6.05 -5.18 -5.17
N VAL A 72 -6.11 -5.03 -3.86
CA VAL A 72 -4.94 -4.86 -3.01
C VAL A 72 -4.90 -5.97 -1.97
N GLY A 73 -3.71 -6.52 -1.77
CA GLY A 73 -3.45 -7.41 -0.65
C GLY A 73 -2.51 -6.71 0.31
N HIS A 74 -2.82 -6.78 1.60
CA HIS A 74 -2.05 -6.11 2.62
C HIS A 74 -1.22 -7.12 3.39
N VAL A 75 0.08 -7.07 3.21
CA VAL A 75 1.01 -7.96 3.90
C VAL A 75 1.38 -7.35 5.24
N GLU A 76 1.40 -8.18 6.27
CA GLU A 76 1.63 -7.75 7.65
C GLU A 76 0.49 -6.87 8.16
N ALA A 77 -0.71 -7.23 7.78
CA ALA A 77 -1.89 -6.59 8.32
C ALA A 77 -2.08 -7.00 9.77
N GLY A 78 -2.90 -6.27 10.48
CA GLY A 78 -3.40 -6.73 11.77
C GLY A 78 -2.87 -6.01 12.99
N LEU A 79 -1.72 -5.40 12.92
CA LEU A 79 -1.23 -4.64 14.07
C LEU A 79 -2.00 -3.35 14.21
N ARG A 80 -2.34 -3.01 15.43
CA ARG A 80 -3.14 -1.83 15.69
C ARG A 80 -2.74 -1.19 17.00
N THR A 81 -2.71 0.13 17.03
CA THR A 81 -2.60 0.87 18.28
C THR A 81 -3.92 1.53 18.64
N TYR A 82 -4.83 1.60 17.67
CA TYR A 82 -6.12 2.27 17.83
C TYR A 82 -5.99 3.76 18.10
N ASN A 83 -4.85 4.32 17.77
CA ASN A 83 -4.61 5.76 17.86
C ASN A 83 -3.93 6.18 16.57
N ILE A 84 -4.65 6.88 15.71
CA ILE A 84 -4.14 7.16 14.37
C ILE A 84 -2.94 8.10 14.39
N TYR A 85 -2.64 8.67 15.54
CA TYR A 85 -1.46 9.53 15.66
C TYR A 85 -0.28 8.82 16.30
N SER A 86 -0.39 7.52 16.61
CA SER A 86 0.68 6.84 17.31
C SER A 86 0.81 5.39 16.85
N PRO A 87 1.87 5.05 16.16
CA PRO A 87 2.88 5.93 15.58
C PRO A 87 2.31 6.75 14.43
N PHE A 88 2.91 7.88 14.18
CA PHE A 88 2.44 8.79 13.16
C PHE A 88 3.45 8.87 12.03
N PRO A 89 3.04 8.69 10.77
CA PRO A 89 1.66 8.44 10.32
C PRO A 89 1.35 6.96 10.10
N GLU A 90 2.17 6.06 10.66
CA GLU A 90 2.08 4.64 10.33
C GLU A 90 0.75 4.02 10.70
N GLU A 91 0.20 4.38 11.86
CA GLU A 91 -1.07 3.75 12.24
C GLU A 91 -2.20 4.15 11.29
N PHE A 92 -2.23 5.42 10.90
CA PHE A 92 -3.21 5.84 9.91
C PHE A 92 -2.99 5.10 8.59
N ASN A 93 -1.74 5.01 8.15
CA ASN A 93 -1.45 4.33 6.88
C ASN A 93 -1.94 2.89 6.92
N ARG A 94 -1.69 2.20 8.03
CA ARG A 94 -2.11 0.81 8.17
C ARG A 94 -3.60 0.67 8.09
N GLN A 95 -4.32 1.55 8.79
CA GLN A 95 -5.77 1.48 8.78
C GLN A 95 -6.33 1.78 7.40
N ALA A 96 -5.76 2.75 6.72
CA ALA A 96 -6.22 3.10 5.38
C ALA A 96 -6.00 1.96 4.40
N VAL A 97 -4.82 1.32 4.46
CA VAL A 97 -4.56 0.19 3.59
C VAL A 97 -5.54 -0.95 3.88
N ASP A 98 -5.81 -1.19 5.16
CA ASP A 98 -6.77 -2.23 5.52
C ASP A 98 -8.15 -1.96 4.92
N ILE A 99 -8.57 -0.72 4.91
CA ILE A 99 -9.90 -0.38 4.41
C ILE A 99 -10.02 -0.74 2.94
N VAL A 100 -8.99 -0.48 2.15
CA VAL A 100 -9.08 -0.68 0.71
C VAL A 100 -8.65 -2.08 0.27
N SER A 101 -8.11 -2.89 1.17
CA SER A 101 -7.59 -4.20 0.80
C SER A 101 -8.68 -5.24 0.71
N GLN A 102 -8.57 -6.15 -0.24
CA GLN A 102 -9.42 -7.30 -0.36
C GLN A 102 -8.83 -8.53 0.31
N TYR A 103 -7.51 -8.55 0.51
CA TYR A 103 -6.81 -9.70 1.04
C TYR A 103 -5.89 -9.25 2.16
N TYR A 104 -5.81 -10.07 3.21
CA TYR A 104 -4.89 -9.81 4.32
C TYR A 104 -3.91 -10.95 4.43
N PHE A 105 -2.64 -10.62 4.57
CA PHE A 105 -1.59 -11.61 4.82
C PHE A 105 -0.92 -11.23 6.13
N TYR A 106 -0.90 -12.16 7.07
CA TYR A 106 -0.36 -11.89 8.38
C TYR A 106 1.07 -12.39 8.47
N THR A 107 1.77 -11.94 9.50
CA THR A 107 3.20 -12.22 9.62
C THR A 107 3.51 -13.70 9.72
N HIS A 108 2.56 -14.48 10.20
CA HIS A 108 2.77 -15.93 10.29
C HIS A 108 2.20 -16.66 9.09
N THR A 109 2.09 -15.95 8.00
CA THR A 109 1.70 -16.50 6.71
C THR A 109 0.28 -17.03 6.67
N THR A 110 -0.55 -16.64 7.60
CA THR A 110 -1.95 -17.00 7.54
C THR A 110 -2.64 -16.06 6.56
N PHE A 111 -3.23 -16.66 5.55
CA PHE A 111 -4.02 -15.88 4.60
C PHE A 111 -5.44 -15.81 5.09
N SER A 112 -6.00 -14.63 5.06
CA SER A 112 -7.38 -14.45 5.49
C SER A 112 -8.12 -13.65 4.45
N TRP A 113 -9.23 -14.19 3.99
CA TRP A 113 -10.08 -13.48 3.05
C TRP A 113 -10.91 -12.46 3.80
N LYS A 114 -10.85 -11.23 3.36
CA LYS A 114 -11.61 -10.18 3.98
C LYS A 114 -13.03 -10.22 3.44
N SER A 115 -13.98 -10.42 4.32
CA SER A 115 -15.37 -10.33 3.91
C SER A 115 -15.76 -8.86 3.78
N ASN A 116 -16.89 -8.64 3.18
CA ASN A 116 -17.35 -7.27 2.98
C ASN A 116 -18.06 -6.71 4.18
N GLN A 117 -18.02 -7.39 5.28
CA GLN A 117 -18.66 -6.90 6.48
C GLN A 117 -17.79 -6.02 7.32
N ARG A 118 -16.68 -5.70 6.88
CA ARG A 118 -15.88 -4.76 7.62
C ARG A 118 -16.67 -3.48 7.69
N GLY A 119 -16.99 -3.19 8.78
CA GLY A 119 -17.78 -2.03 8.93
C GLY A 119 -17.88 -1.11 9.36
#